data_2a29963940fb41634545f7307b253ec6
#
_entry.id   2a29963940fb41634545f7307b253ec6
#
_cell.length_a   1.000
_cell.length_b   1.000
_cell.length_c   1.000
_cell.angle_alpha   90.00
_cell.angle_beta   90.00
_cell.angle_gamma   90.00
#
_symmetry.space_group_name_H-M   'P 1'
#
loop_
_entity.id
_entity.type
_entity.pdbx_description
1 polymer ?
#
loop_
_entity_poly.entity_id
_entity_poly.type
_entity_poly.pdbx_seq_one_letter_code
_entity_poly.pdbx_strand_id
1 'polypeptide(L)'
;MNSPTSVPEPGPQYSERTHAAAGDDVDVLGISTGKEEFELAESALDTEVFGEDVVAKAKDLISRYPQSRSALLPMLHLVQSVQGYVSQEGVAFCARQLDLSEAEVSAVVTFYTMYKRKPCGQHLVSVCTNTLCAAMGGDAIYRRLTEHLGEDGKPLGHEETVGEPGQPGSLTIEHAECLAACDLAPVVQVNYEFYDRQTEQGAVELVDALRRGEKPAPSRGAPLTDFKSTELQLAGFFPEEEQTFRADVDGPSAAEETLRGAQLAEERGWTAPAMADEVALPALEQKEGR
;
A
#
# COMPACT_ATOMS: atom_id res chain seq x y z
N MET A 1 6.08 11.33 -58.04
CA MET A 1 4.83 10.54 -57.93
C MET A 1 4.98 9.61 -56.76
N ASN A 2 4.60 10.06 -55.55
CA ASN A 2 4.62 9.22 -54.37
C ASN A 2 3.17 8.92 -53.97
N SER A 3 2.81 7.64 -53.99
CA SER A 3 1.50 7.17 -53.56
C SER A 3 1.39 7.24 -52.02
N PRO A 4 0.23 7.59 -51.46
CA PRO A 4 0.04 7.63 -50.04
C PRO A 4 -0.06 6.22 -49.47
N THR A 5 0.69 5.98 -48.36
CA THR A 5 0.63 4.77 -47.55
C THR A 5 -0.73 4.69 -46.87
N SER A 6 -1.44 3.61 -47.13
CA SER A 6 -2.70 3.25 -46.47
C SER A 6 -2.52 3.05 -44.96
N VAL A 7 -3.35 3.72 -44.18
CA VAL A 7 -3.51 3.48 -42.74
C VAL A 7 -4.19 2.12 -42.57
N PRO A 8 -3.70 1.22 -41.72
CA PRO A 8 -4.39 -0.03 -41.46
C PRO A 8 -5.71 0.22 -40.75
N GLU A 9 -6.76 -0.51 -41.13
CA GLU A 9 -8.07 -0.48 -40.48
C GLU A 9 -7.97 -0.94 -39.03
N PRO A 10 -8.78 -0.36 -38.13
CA PRO A 10 -8.82 -0.81 -36.74
C PRO A 10 -9.30 -2.26 -36.65
N GLY A 11 -8.58 -3.08 -35.92
CA GLY A 11 -8.92 -4.47 -35.65
C GLY A 11 -10.29 -4.63 -35.00
N PRO A 12 -10.81 -5.86 -34.90
CA PRO A 12 -12.17 -6.12 -34.45
C PRO A 12 -12.42 -5.53 -33.07
N GLN A 13 -13.44 -4.68 -32.99
CA GLN A 13 -13.96 -4.15 -31.73
C GLN A 13 -14.36 -5.33 -30.86
N TYR A 14 -13.87 -5.35 -29.63
CA TYR A 14 -14.36 -6.25 -28.59
C TYR A 14 -15.86 -6.04 -28.47
N SER A 15 -16.64 -7.01 -28.92
CA SER A 15 -18.07 -7.02 -28.71
C SER A 15 -18.35 -7.06 -27.20
N GLU A 16 -19.10 -6.07 -26.72
CA GLU A 16 -19.67 -6.09 -25.40
C GLU A 16 -20.35 -7.47 -25.19
N ARG A 17 -19.78 -8.27 -24.32
CA ARG A 17 -20.50 -9.42 -23.79
C ARG A 17 -21.61 -8.85 -22.91
N THR A 18 -22.79 -8.76 -23.46
CA THR A 18 -23.99 -8.61 -22.68
C THR A 18 -24.07 -9.83 -21.77
N HIS A 19 -23.80 -9.65 -20.49
CA HIS A 19 -24.21 -10.60 -19.50
C HIS A 19 -25.75 -10.64 -19.59
N ALA A 20 -26.26 -11.77 -20.06
CA ALA A 20 -27.68 -12.02 -20.02
C ALA A 20 -28.11 -11.88 -18.56
N ALA A 21 -29.08 -11.01 -18.33
CA ALA A 21 -29.73 -10.91 -17.04
C ALA A 21 -30.15 -12.31 -16.63
N ALA A 22 -29.67 -12.77 -15.47
CA ALA A 22 -30.21 -13.94 -14.83
C ALA A 22 -31.72 -13.63 -14.59
N GLY A 23 -32.59 -14.43 -15.21
CA GLY A 23 -34.02 -14.25 -15.10
C GLY A 23 -34.43 -14.36 -13.63
N ASP A 24 -35.47 -13.61 -13.28
CA ASP A 24 -36.16 -13.70 -11.99
C ASP A 24 -36.40 -15.17 -11.65
N ASP A 25 -35.79 -15.64 -10.57
CA ASP A 25 -36.00 -16.98 -10.05
C ASP A 25 -37.43 -17.12 -9.61
N VAL A 26 -38.21 -17.84 -10.41
CA VAL A 26 -39.58 -18.22 -10.05
C VAL A 26 -39.46 -19.27 -8.95
N ASP A 27 -39.82 -18.89 -7.73
CA ASP A 27 -39.95 -19.79 -6.60
C ASP A 27 -41.05 -20.81 -6.86
N VAL A 28 -40.71 -21.96 -7.44
CA VAL A 28 -41.64 -23.03 -7.80
C VAL A 28 -41.82 -24.06 -6.67
N LEU A 29 -41.00 -24.04 -5.62
CA LEU A 29 -41.01 -25.12 -4.62
C LEU A 29 -40.87 -24.67 -3.15
N GLY A 30 -40.91 -23.37 -2.81
CA GLY A 30 -40.81 -22.93 -1.42
C GLY A 30 -39.48 -23.36 -0.73
N ILE A 31 -38.46 -23.65 -1.51
CA ILE A 31 -37.11 -23.90 -1.01
C ILE A 31 -36.48 -22.54 -0.89
N SER A 32 -36.25 -22.05 0.34
CA SER A 32 -35.40 -20.90 0.62
C SER A 32 -34.15 -21.02 -0.26
N THR A 33 -33.98 -20.06 -1.12
CA THR A 33 -32.85 -20.08 -2.06
C THR A 33 -31.59 -20.05 -1.20
N GLY A 34 -30.67 -20.98 -1.36
CA GLY A 34 -29.44 -21.13 -0.56
C GLY A 34 -28.48 -19.93 -0.62
N LYS A 35 -28.92 -18.82 -1.23
CA LYS A 35 -28.22 -17.56 -1.30
C LYS A 35 -28.06 -16.91 0.07
N GLU A 36 -29.15 -16.80 0.86
CA GLU A 36 -29.06 -16.26 2.23
C GLU A 36 -28.20 -17.14 3.14
N GLU A 37 -28.34 -18.47 3.03
CA GLU A 37 -27.50 -19.41 3.80
C GLU A 37 -26.05 -19.34 3.37
N PHE A 38 -25.77 -19.13 2.08
CA PHE A 38 -24.43 -18.97 1.54
C PHE A 38 -23.81 -17.62 1.99
N GLU A 39 -24.53 -16.51 1.90
CA GLU A 39 -24.09 -15.20 2.38
C GLU A 39 -23.84 -15.19 3.90
N LEU A 40 -24.66 -15.88 4.68
CA LEU A 40 -24.46 -16.06 6.13
C LEU A 40 -23.21 -16.91 6.43
N ALA A 41 -22.96 -17.95 5.65
CA ALA A 41 -21.79 -18.79 5.80
C ALA A 41 -20.49 -18.03 5.45
N GLU A 42 -20.51 -17.23 4.38
CA GLU A 42 -19.38 -16.37 4.00
C GLU A 42 -19.11 -15.28 5.04
N SER A 43 -20.15 -14.63 5.55
CA SER A 43 -20.03 -13.63 6.63
C SER A 43 -19.49 -14.25 7.93
N ALA A 44 -19.88 -15.48 8.24
CA ALA A 44 -19.35 -16.21 9.38
C ALA A 44 -17.86 -16.55 9.20
N LEU A 45 -17.45 -16.95 8.00
CA LEU A 45 -16.06 -17.21 7.64
C LEU A 45 -15.19 -15.96 7.76
N ASP A 46 -15.67 -14.82 7.27
CA ASP A 46 -14.96 -13.54 7.39
C ASP A 46 -14.75 -13.16 8.85
N THR A 47 -15.77 -13.36 9.69
CA THR A 47 -15.66 -13.10 11.12
C THR A 47 -14.74 -14.09 11.83
N GLU A 48 -14.73 -15.36 11.42
CA GLU A 48 -13.83 -16.37 11.97
C GLU A 48 -12.35 -16.07 11.67
N VAL A 49 -12.04 -15.64 10.44
CA VAL A 49 -10.67 -15.38 9.97
C VAL A 49 -10.15 -14.02 10.44
N PHE A 50 -10.96 -12.97 10.38
CA PHE A 50 -10.53 -11.58 10.62
C PHE A 50 -11.08 -10.98 11.92
N GLY A 51 -12.11 -11.56 12.50
CA GLY A 51 -12.79 -11.02 13.68
C GLY A 51 -13.82 -9.92 13.36
N GLU A 52 -14.76 -9.73 14.29
CA GLU A 52 -15.86 -8.76 14.15
C GLU A 52 -15.37 -7.31 13.96
N ASP A 53 -14.31 -6.94 14.65
CA ASP A 53 -13.73 -5.59 14.60
C ASP A 53 -13.21 -5.24 13.19
N VAL A 54 -12.53 -6.17 12.53
CA VAL A 54 -12.01 -5.97 11.17
C VAL A 54 -13.15 -5.92 10.16
N VAL A 55 -14.17 -6.77 10.31
CA VAL A 55 -15.38 -6.73 9.48
C VAL A 55 -16.10 -5.40 9.65
N ALA A 56 -16.20 -4.87 10.87
CA ALA A 56 -16.79 -3.56 11.13
C ALA A 56 -15.97 -2.43 10.48
N LYS A 57 -14.64 -2.45 10.59
CA LYS A 57 -13.75 -1.50 9.93
C LYS A 57 -13.86 -1.57 8.39
N ALA A 58 -13.99 -2.76 7.82
CA ALA A 58 -14.21 -2.94 6.38
C ALA A 58 -15.49 -2.25 5.92
N LYS A 59 -16.61 -2.45 6.63
CA LYS A 59 -17.88 -1.78 6.34
C LYS A 59 -17.79 -0.27 6.47
N ASP A 60 -17.08 0.24 7.48
CA ASP A 60 -16.83 1.66 7.64
C ASP A 60 -16.01 2.23 6.47
N LEU A 61 -14.94 1.54 6.04
CA LEU A 61 -14.16 1.93 4.86
C LEU A 61 -15.03 2.02 3.60
N ILE A 62 -15.84 1.00 3.33
CA ILE A 62 -16.71 0.96 2.16
C ILE A 62 -17.68 2.14 2.18
N SER A 63 -18.22 2.48 3.34
CA SER A 63 -19.18 3.59 3.49
C SER A 63 -18.60 4.96 3.17
N ARG A 64 -17.27 5.12 3.19
CA ARG A 64 -16.58 6.39 2.90
C ARG A 64 -16.51 6.70 1.39
N TYR A 65 -16.87 5.76 0.52
CA TYR A 65 -16.73 5.90 -0.93
C TYR A 65 -18.08 5.80 -1.64
N PRO A 66 -18.29 6.58 -2.70
CA PRO A 66 -19.51 6.46 -3.52
C PRO A 66 -19.65 5.11 -4.23
N GLN A 67 -18.53 4.42 -4.48
CA GLN A 67 -18.47 3.10 -5.10
C GLN A 67 -17.64 2.18 -4.22
N SER A 68 -18.14 1.00 -3.89
CA SER A 68 -17.46 0.00 -3.05
C SER A 68 -16.06 -0.34 -3.55
N ARG A 69 -15.91 -0.50 -4.87
CA ARG A 69 -14.61 -0.76 -5.51
C ARG A 69 -13.50 0.23 -5.13
N SER A 70 -13.85 1.48 -4.88
CA SER A 70 -12.87 2.52 -4.52
C SER A 70 -12.24 2.31 -3.14
N ALA A 71 -12.85 1.48 -2.30
CA ALA A 71 -12.31 1.11 -0.99
C ALA A 71 -11.25 -0.02 -1.06
N LEU A 72 -10.94 -0.57 -2.26
CA LEU A 72 -10.06 -1.74 -2.36
C LEU A 72 -8.66 -1.48 -1.78
N LEU A 73 -8.04 -0.33 -2.07
CA LEU A 73 -6.69 -0.03 -1.57
C LEU A 73 -6.63 0.03 -0.05
N PRO A 74 -7.46 0.82 0.66
CA PRO A 74 -7.46 0.80 2.12
C PRO A 74 -7.92 -0.53 2.72
N MET A 75 -8.76 -1.30 2.05
CA MET A 75 -9.14 -2.65 2.48
C MET A 75 -7.96 -3.62 2.47
N LEU A 76 -7.08 -3.53 1.46
CA LEU A 76 -5.85 -4.34 1.39
C LEU A 76 -4.87 -3.97 2.51
N HIS A 77 -4.75 -2.68 2.86
CA HIS A 77 -3.99 -2.24 4.04
C HIS A 77 -4.61 -2.79 5.34
N LEU A 78 -5.94 -2.79 5.45
CA LEU A 78 -6.63 -3.36 6.61
C LEU A 78 -6.32 -4.86 6.77
N VAL A 79 -6.37 -5.64 5.70
CA VAL A 79 -5.98 -7.06 5.70
C VAL A 79 -4.51 -7.22 6.11
N GLN A 80 -3.63 -6.42 5.54
CA GLN A 80 -2.19 -6.45 5.81
C GLN A 80 -1.87 -6.07 7.26
N SER A 81 -2.64 -5.17 7.87
CA SER A 81 -2.51 -4.82 9.29
C SER A 81 -2.77 -5.99 10.24
N VAL A 82 -3.63 -6.92 9.84
CA VAL A 82 -3.95 -8.12 10.65
C VAL A 82 -2.92 -9.21 10.44
N GLN A 83 -2.64 -9.55 9.19
CA GLN A 83 -1.86 -10.74 8.83
C GLN A 83 -0.37 -10.44 8.63
N GLY A 84 0.02 -9.17 8.44
CA GLY A 84 1.38 -8.76 8.08
C GLY A 84 1.70 -8.97 6.60
N TYR A 85 0.71 -9.36 5.81
CA TYR A 85 0.75 -9.52 4.35
C TYR A 85 -0.68 -9.69 3.83
N VAL A 86 -0.87 -9.70 2.51
CA VAL A 86 -2.15 -10.01 1.88
C VAL A 86 -2.17 -11.49 1.51
N SER A 87 -2.87 -12.28 2.31
CA SER A 87 -3.05 -13.72 2.08
C SER A 87 -4.13 -14.00 1.02
N GLN A 88 -4.28 -15.28 0.65
CA GLN A 88 -5.36 -15.73 -0.22
C GLN A 88 -6.74 -15.47 0.44
N GLU A 89 -6.83 -15.72 1.73
CA GLU A 89 -8.05 -15.43 2.53
C GLU A 89 -8.34 -13.93 2.56
N GLY A 90 -7.30 -13.09 2.62
CA GLY A 90 -7.43 -11.64 2.54
C GLY A 90 -7.91 -11.15 1.19
N VAL A 91 -7.43 -11.77 0.10
CA VAL A 91 -7.95 -11.51 -1.26
C VAL A 91 -9.42 -11.88 -1.36
N ALA A 92 -9.80 -13.07 -0.90
CA ALA A 92 -11.18 -13.54 -0.91
C ALA A 92 -12.10 -12.66 -0.05
N PHE A 93 -11.62 -12.24 1.14
CA PHE A 93 -12.33 -11.29 2.00
C PHE A 93 -12.62 -9.97 1.28
N CYS A 94 -11.60 -9.33 0.69
CA CYS A 94 -11.80 -8.08 -0.05
C CYS A 94 -12.76 -8.27 -1.24
N ALA A 95 -12.64 -9.38 -1.96
CA ALA A 95 -13.50 -9.70 -3.10
C ALA A 95 -14.98 -9.76 -2.68
N ARG A 96 -15.31 -10.50 -1.63
CA ARG A 96 -16.68 -10.60 -1.09
C ARG A 96 -17.21 -9.26 -0.60
N GLN A 97 -16.43 -8.55 0.21
CA GLN A 97 -16.87 -7.28 0.80
C GLN A 97 -17.11 -6.18 -0.24
N LEU A 98 -16.46 -6.25 -1.40
CA LEU A 98 -16.49 -5.21 -2.44
C LEU A 98 -17.31 -5.61 -3.69
N ASP A 99 -17.85 -6.82 -3.72
CA ASP A 99 -18.50 -7.41 -4.92
C ASP A 99 -17.54 -7.41 -6.13
N LEU A 100 -16.32 -7.90 -5.92
CA LEU A 100 -15.28 -8.06 -6.92
C LEU A 100 -14.91 -9.54 -7.08
N SER A 101 -14.33 -9.90 -8.20
CA SER A 101 -13.68 -11.19 -8.34
C SER A 101 -12.31 -11.21 -7.64
N GLU A 102 -11.91 -12.37 -7.11
CA GLU A 102 -10.57 -12.54 -6.54
C GLU A 102 -9.46 -12.24 -7.55
N ALA A 103 -9.71 -12.43 -8.85
CA ALA A 103 -8.77 -12.08 -9.91
C ALA A 103 -8.54 -10.56 -10.01
N GLU A 104 -9.61 -9.75 -9.86
CA GLU A 104 -9.49 -8.29 -9.85
C GLU A 104 -8.72 -7.80 -8.62
N VAL A 105 -9.01 -8.36 -7.45
CA VAL A 105 -8.29 -8.04 -6.22
C VAL A 105 -6.82 -8.46 -6.34
N SER A 106 -6.53 -9.67 -6.80
CA SER A 106 -5.18 -10.19 -7.01
C SER A 106 -4.37 -9.35 -8.00
N ALA A 107 -5.01 -8.83 -9.05
CA ALA A 107 -4.36 -7.94 -10.00
C ALA A 107 -3.86 -6.66 -9.31
N VAL A 108 -4.64 -6.09 -8.38
CA VAL A 108 -4.23 -4.91 -7.60
C VAL A 108 -3.10 -5.25 -6.63
N VAL A 109 -3.21 -6.37 -5.91
CA VAL A 109 -2.17 -6.83 -4.96
C VAL A 109 -0.83 -7.05 -5.66
N THR A 110 -0.85 -7.56 -6.89
CA THR A 110 0.40 -7.80 -7.66
C THR A 110 0.93 -6.56 -8.34
N PHE A 111 0.10 -5.56 -8.58
CA PHE A 111 0.52 -4.31 -9.23
C PHE A 111 1.24 -3.37 -8.27
N TYR A 112 0.76 -3.23 -7.03
CA TYR A 112 1.32 -2.31 -6.05
C TYR A 112 2.31 -3.01 -5.12
N THR A 113 3.56 -2.57 -5.10
CA THR A 113 4.65 -3.16 -4.30
C THR A 113 4.47 -3.02 -2.79
N MET A 114 3.59 -2.11 -2.34
CA MET A 114 3.27 -1.95 -0.91
C MET A 114 2.48 -3.14 -0.34
N TYR A 115 1.75 -3.89 -1.16
CA TYR A 115 1.04 -5.09 -0.70
C TYR A 115 1.97 -6.30 -0.74
N LYS A 116 2.33 -6.78 0.43
CA LYS A 116 3.22 -7.93 0.59
C LYS A 116 2.44 -9.23 0.43
N ARG A 117 3.04 -10.18 -0.26
CA ARG A 117 2.46 -11.51 -0.53
C ARG A 117 3.07 -12.61 0.34
N LYS A 118 4.00 -12.22 1.21
CA LYS A 118 4.66 -13.08 2.20
C LYS A 118 4.61 -12.38 3.54
N PRO A 119 4.55 -13.12 4.65
CA PRO A 119 4.56 -12.54 5.98
C PRO A 119 5.80 -11.66 6.20
N CYS A 120 5.56 -10.39 6.56
CA CYS A 120 6.61 -9.44 6.90
C CYS A 120 7.04 -9.56 8.35
N GLY A 121 8.26 -9.12 8.64
CA GLY A 121 8.76 -8.91 9.98
C GLY A 121 8.00 -7.82 10.72
N GLN A 122 8.37 -7.60 11.98
CA GLN A 122 7.90 -6.47 12.76
C GLN A 122 8.18 -5.13 12.05
N HIS A 123 9.29 -5.06 11.33
CA HIS A 123 9.66 -3.90 10.54
C HIS A 123 9.99 -4.28 9.10
N LEU A 124 9.47 -3.52 8.16
CA LEU A 124 9.84 -3.54 6.74
C LEU A 124 10.89 -2.46 6.50
N VAL A 125 12.06 -2.85 6.04
CA VAL A 125 13.18 -1.95 5.72
C VAL A 125 13.33 -1.88 4.21
N SER A 126 13.03 -0.74 3.62
CA SER A 126 13.05 -0.49 2.18
C SER A 126 14.22 0.41 1.83
N VAL A 127 15.16 -0.08 1.06
CA VAL A 127 16.34 0.67 0.63
C VAL A 127 16.13 1.17 -0.80
N CYS A 128 16.16 2.48 -0.99
CA CYS A 128 16.06 3.05 -2.33
C CYS A 128 17.33 2.72 -3.15
N THR A 129 17.13 1.99 -4.24
CA THR A 129 18.20 1.62 -5.20
C THR A 129 18.00 2.26 -6.57
N ASN A 130 17.14 3.28 -6.65
CA ASN A 130 16.89 4.00 -7.90
C ASN A 130 18.04 5.00 -8.19
N THR A 131 18.12 5.45 -9.42
CA THR A 131 19.25 6.13 -10.06
C THR A 131 20.11 6.99 -9.15
N LEU A 132 19.54 7.98 -8.44
CA LEU A 132 20.33 8.90 -7.63
C LEU A 132 20.82 8.26 -6.32
N CYS A 133 19.93 7.52 -5.63
CA CYS A 133 20.32 6.79 -4.43
C CYS A 133 21.37 5.72 -4.74
N ALA A 134 21.24 4.98 -5.85
CA ALA A 134 22.24 4.01 -6.31
C ALA A 134 23.60 4.68 -6.54
N ALA A 135 23.62 5.81 -7.27
CA ALA A 135 24.85 6.57 -7.53
C ALA A 135 25.51 7.09 -6.26
N MET A 136 24.73 7.34 -5.20
CA MET A 136 25.22 7.83 -3.90
C MET A 136 25.45 6.72 -2.87
N GLY A 137 25.31 5.46 -3.23
CA GLY A 137 25.63 4.31 -2.37
C GLY A 137 24.42 3.46 -1.93
N GLY A 138 23.22 3.70 -2.43
CA GLY A 138 22.01 2.91 -2.10
C GLY A 138 22.19 1.42 -2.35
N ASP A 139 22.79 1.04 -3.49
CA ASP A 139 23.10 -0.37 -3.80
C ASP A 139 24.11 -0.99 -2.80
N ALA A 140 25.08 -0.19 -2.35
CA ALA A 140 26.05 -0.64 -1.35
C ALA A 140 25.39 -0.84 0.01
N ILE A 141 24.48 0.06 0.40
CA ILE A 141 23.67 -0.06 1.61
C ILE A 141 22.84 -1.34 1.55
N TYR A 142 22.08 -1.56 0.47
CA TYR A 142 21.25 -2.76 0.33
C TYR A 142 22.06 -4.04 0.43
N ARG A 143 23.15 -4.15 -0.32
CA ARG A 143 24.05 -5.29 -0.25
C ARG A 143 24.62 -5.48 1.15
N ARG A 144 25.08 -4.41 1.81
CA ARG A 144 25.63 -4.47 3.16
C ARG A 144 24.61 -4.97 4.17
N LEU A 145 23.36 -4.52 4.09
CA LEU A 145 22.28 -4.98 4.97
C LEU A 145 21.92 -6.45 4.74
N THR A 146 21.81 -6.88 3.49
CA THR A 146 21.49 -8.28 3.17
C THR A 146 22.61 -9.22 3.61
N GLU A 147 23.87 -8.83 3.46
CA GLU A 147 25.02 -9.61 3.95
C GLU A 147 25.07 -9.63 5.49
N HIS A 148 24.82 -8.50 6.16
CA HIS A 148 24.85 -8.38 7.63
C HIS A 148 23.78 -9.20 8.32
N LEU A 149 22.57 -9.24 7.75
CA LEU A 149 21.42 -9.93 8.30
C LEU A 149 21.29 -11.38 7.82
N GLY A 150 22.07 -11.76 6.81
CA GLY A 150 22.07 -13.10 6.25
C GLY A 150 22.64 -14.13 7.22
N GLU A 151 22.24 -15.39 7.02
CA GLU A 151 22.63 -16.53 7.85
C GLU A 151 23.53 -17.49 7.04
N ASP A 152 24.39 -18.22 7.73
CA ASP A 152 25.30 -19.21 7.11
C ASP A 152 26.15 -18.66 5.95
N GLY A 153 26.50 -17.37 6.00
CA GLY A 153 27.29 -16.69 4.96
C GLY A 153 26.54 -16.44 3.66
N LYS A 154 25.21 -16.56 3.65
CA LYS A 154 24.35 -16.23 2.51
C LYS A 154 23.65 -14.92 2.79
N PRO A 155 23.68 -13.94 1.88
CA PRO A 155 22.91 -12.72 2.02
C PRO A 155 21.41 -13.02 1.93
N LEU A 156 20.59 -12.19 2.61
CA LEU A 156 19.14 -12.24 2.47
C LEU A 156 18.71 -11.93 1.03
N GLY A 157 17.68 -12.62 0.56
CA GLY A 157 16.99 -12.30 -0.70
C GLY A 157 16.11 -11.06 -0.59
N HIS A 158 15.59 -10.64 -1.74
CA HIS A 158 14.59 -9.58 -1.81
C HIS A 158 13.27 -10.01 -1.15
N GLU A 159 12.71 -9.15 -0.29
CA GLU A 159 11.53 -9.45 0.54
C GLU A 159 11.71 -10.70 1.41
N GLU A 160 12.92 -10.95 1.85
CA GLU A 160 13.20 -12.02 2.81
C GLU A 160 13.21 -11.46 4.24
N THR A 161 12.70 -12.28 5.17
CA THR A 161 12.56 -11.90 6.59
C THR A 161 13.58 -12.64 7.43
N VAL A 162 14.31 -11.92 8.26
CA VAL A 162 15.13 -12.47 9.34
C VAL A 162 14.35 -12.45 10.65
N GLY A 163 14.41 -13.54 11.37
CA GLY A 163 13.58 -13.78 12.57
C GLY A 163 12.18 -14.31 12.21
N GLU A 164 11.38 -14.56 13.22
CA GLU A 164 10.00 -15.06 13.03
C GLU A 164 9.10 -13.90 12.57
N PRO A 165 8.41 -13.99 11.42
CA PRO A 165 7.57 -12.91 10.90
C PRO A 165 6.58 -12.36 11.94
N GLY A 166 6.51 -11.02 12.02
CA GLY A 166 5.64 -10.31 12.96
C GLY A 166 6.05 -10.35 14.42
N GLN A 167 7.09 -11.12 14.79
CA GLN A 167 7.60 -11.17 16.15
C GLN A 167 8.60 -10.05 16.43
N PRO A 168 8.79 -9.65 17.70
CA PRO A 168 9.73 -8.62 18.07
C PRO A 168 11.14 -8.86 17.51
N GLY A 169 11.71 -7.82 16.90
CA GLY A 169 13.05 -7.86 16.31
C GLY A 169 13.15 -8.53 14.94
N SER A 170 12.04 -9.03 14.37
CA SER A 170 12.04 -9.53 12.99
C SER A 170 12.02 -8.40 11.97
N LEU A 171 12.78 -8.55 10.90
CA LEU A 171 12.94 -7.55 9.83
C LEU A 171 12.75 -8.19 8.47
N THR A 172 12.01 -7.52 7.60
CA THR A 172 11.98 -7.82 6.16
C THR A 172 12.79 -6.78 5.43
N ILE A 173 13.69 -7.19 4.55
CA ILE A 173 14.55 -6.28 3.77
C ILE A 173 14.13 -6.32 2.30
N GLU A 174 13.96 -5.15 1.72
CA GLU A 174 13.71 -5.00 0.29
C GLU A 174 14.54 -3.89 -0.34
N HIS A 175 14.83 -4.02 -1.63
CA HIS A 175 15.19 -2.86 -2.43
C HIS A 175 13.90 -2.21 -2.94
N ALA A 176 13.86 -0.89 -2.93
CA ALA A 176 12.71 -0.12 -3.40
C ALA A 176 13.09 0.73 -4.62
N GLU A 177 12.09 0.98 -5.45
CA GLU A 177 12.15 2.03 -6.45
C GLU A 177 12.24 3.41 -5.79
N CYS A 178 12.20 4.48 -6.58
CA CYS A 178 12.38 5.83 -6.07
C CYS A 178 11.36 6.19 -4.98
N LEU A 179 11.87 6.45 -3.76
CA LEU A 179 11.11 6.88 -2.60
C LEU A 179 10.82 8.40 -2.60
N ALA A 180 11.05 9.08 -3.73
CA ALA A 180 10.77 10.50 -3.97
C ALA A 180 11.46 11.48 -3.00
N ALA A 181 12.59 11.09 -2.38
CA ALA A 181 13.39 11.91 -1.48
C ALA A 181 14.84 12.07 -2.01
N CYS A 182 14.97 12.30 -3.31
CA CYS A 182 16.25 12.33 -4.01
C CYS A 182 17.19 13.47 -3.57
N ASP A 183 16.64 14.53 -3.02
CA ASP A 183 17.35 15.66 -2.40
C ASP A 183 18.11 15.27 -1.13
N LEU A 184 17.73 14.14 -0.52
CA LEU A 184 18.31 13.63 0.72
C LEU A 184 18.89 12.21 0.55
N ALA A 185 19.24 11.84 -0.68
CA ALA A 185 19.82 10.54 -1.00
C ALA A 185 21.17 10.29 -0.28
N PRO A 186 21.54 9.03 0.03
CA PRO A 186 20.75 7.81 -0.09
C PRO A 186 19.67 7.70 0.99
N VAL A 187 18.53 7.08 0.65
CA VAL A 187 17.37 7.02 1.53
C VAL A 187 16.99 5.58 1.85
N VAL A 188 16.71 5.35 3.12
CA VAL A 188 16.09 4.12 3.63
C VAL A 188 14.76 4.49 4.27
N GLN A 189 13.76 3.63 4.13
CA GLN A 189 12.53 3.71 4.92
C GLN A 189 12.42 2.51 5.87
N VAL A 190 11.83 2.74 7.02
CA VAL A 190 11.36 1.66 7.91
C VAL A 190 9.87 1.89 8.13
N ASN A 191 9.04 0.93 7.73
CA ASN A 191 7.58 1.05 7.78
C ASN A 191 7.08 2.39 7.20
N TYR A 192 7.67 2.78 6.05
CA TYR A 192 7.42 4.02 5.28
C TYR A 192 7.90 5.32 5.95
N GLU A 193 8.48 5.30 7.16
CA GLU A 193 9.13 6.46 7.76
C GLU A 193 10.56 6.64 7.24
N PHE A 194 10.99 7.89 7.02
CA PHE A 194 12.23 8.22 6.33
C PHE A 194 13.45 8.28 7.23
N TYR A 195 14.54 7.67 6.74
CA TYR A 195 15.89 7.77 7.26
C TYR A 195 16.79 8.26 6.13
N ASP A 196 16.99 9.57 6.09
CA ASP A 196 17.67 10.28 5.01
C ASP A 196 19.20 10.20 5.15
N ARG A 197 19.92 10.43 4.04
CA ARG A 197 21.41 10.53 3.99
C ARG A 197 22.11 9.35 4.65
N GLN A 198 21.60 8.16 4.40
CA GLN A 198 22.12 6.96 5.03
C GLN A 198 23.51 6.60 4.48
N THR A 199 24.32 6.00 5.36
CA THR A 199 25.57 5.34 5.03
C THR A 199 25.43 3.84 5.27
N GLU A 200 26.34 3.02 4.72
CA GLU A 200 26.37 1.58 4.99
C GLU A 200 26.42 1.29 6.50
N GLN A 201 27.26 2.02 7.24
CA GLN A 201 27.40 1.85 8.68
C GLN A 201 26.14 2.32 9.44
N GLY A 202 25.59 3.48 9.09
CA GLY A 202 24.36 4.00 9.72
C GLY A 202 23.16 3.09 9.50
N ALA A 203 23.04 2.51 8.31
CA ALA A 203 21.98 1.56 8.01
C ALA A 203 22.13 0.24 8.80
N VAL A 204 23.36 -0.25 9.02
CA VAL A 204 23.62 -1.40 9.90
C VAL A 204 23.24 -1.08 11.34
N GLU A 205 23.65 0.08 11.86
CA GLU A 205 23.29 0.52 13.22
C GLU A 205 21.76 0.64 13.38
N LEU A 206 21.06 1.14 12.36
CA LEU A 206 19.59 1.23 12.32
C LEU A 206 18.94 -0.15 12.45
N VAL A 207 19.30 -1.12 11.61
CA VAL A 207 18.69 -2.46 11.66
C VAL A 207 19.05 -3.20 12.93
N ASP A 208 20.24 -3.02 13.48
CA ASP A 208 20.65 -3.62 14.75
C ASP A 208 19.86 -3.03 15.92
N ALA A 209 19.58 -1.73 15.91
CA ALA A 209 18.71 -1.09 16.92
C ALA A 209 17.27 -1.63 16.84
N LEU A 210 16.71 -1.77 15.63
CA LEU A 210 15.39 -2.36 15.43
C LEU A 210 15.33 -3.80 15.95
N ARG A 211 16.35 -4.61 15.71
CA ARG A 211 16.44 -5.98 16.19
C ARG A 211 16.50 -6.08 17.71
N ARG A 212 17.05 -5.07 18.38
CA ARG A 212 17.02 -4.97 19.85
C ARG A 212 15.71 -4.44 20.41
N GLY A 213 14.74 -4.12 19.55
CA GLY A 213 13.45 -3.55 19.95
C GLY A 213 13.49 -2.05 20.24
N GLU A 214 14.56 -1.36 19.83
CA GLU A 214 14.65 0.08 19.90
C GLU A 214 13.82 0.70 18.76
N LYS A 215 13.41 1.96 18.95
CA LYS A 215 12.64 2.74 17.95
C LYS A 215 13.44 3.98 17.56
N PRO A 216 14.46 3.87 16.70
CA PRO A 216 15.22 5.04 16.25
C PRO A 216 14.29 6.07 15.64
N ALA A 217 14.51 7.35 15.96
CA ALA A 217 13.69 8.43 15.41
C ALA A 217 13.94 8.58 13.90
N PRO A 218 12.89 8.64 13.07
CA PRO A 218 13.03 9.00 11.67
C PRO A 218 13.65 10.38 11.48
N SER A 219 14.25 10.61 10.32
CA SER A 219 14.79 11.95 9.98
C SER A 219 13.70 13.00 9.89
N ARG A 220 12.49 12.58 9.57
CA ARG A 220 11.28 13.40 9.42
C ARG A 220 10.05 12.50 9.46
N GLY A 221 8.90 13.07 9.72
CA GLY A 221 7.64 12.36 9.80
C GLY A 221 7.27 11.97 11.24
N ALA A 222 6.44 10.96 11.38
CA ALA A 222 5.94 10.47 12.65
C ALA A 222 6.95 9.53 13.32
N PRO A 223 6.86 9.32 14.65
CA PRO A 223 7.63 8.27 15.30
C PRO A 223 7.32 6.89 14.72
N LEU A 224 8.37 6.08 14.73
CA LEU A 224 8.31 4.73 14.20
C LEU A 224 7.34 3.85 14.99
N THR A 225 6.39 3.26 14.28
CA THR A 225 5.53 2.16 14.77
C THR A 225 5.96 0.84 14.14
N ASP A 226 5.34 -0.30 14.51
CA ASP A 226 5.56 -1.55 13.80
C ASP A 226 4.78 -1.60 12.47
N PHE A 227 5.15 -2.56 11.60
CA PHE A 227 4.57 -2.66 10.26
C PHE A 227 3.04 -2.79 10.27
N LYS A 228 2.49 -3.63 11.13
CA LYS A 228 1.04 -3.84 11.22
C LYS A 228 0.29 -2.60 11.68
N SER A 229 0.85 -1.87 12.65
CA SER A 229 0.28 -0.61 13.12
C SER A 229 0.31 0.46 12.02
N THR A 230 1.40 0.55 11.27
CA THR A 230 1.50 1.44 10.11
C THR A 230 0.46 1.09 9.04
N GLU A 231 0.28 -0.19 8.75
CA GLU A 231 -0.73 -0.66 7.79
C GLU A 231 -2.16 -0.30 8.23
N LEU A 232 -2.45 -0.39 9.53
CA LEU A 232 -3.74 0.03 10.07
C LEU A 232 -3.96 1.55 9.89
N GLN A 233 -2.92 2.36 10.09
CA GLN A 233 -2.97 3.81 9.83
C GLN A 233 -3.20 4.12 8.35
N LEU A 234 -2.53 3.38 7.45
CA LEU A 234 -2.73 3.50 6.00
C LEU A 234 -4.13 3.08 5.56
N ALA A 235 -4.75 2.16 6.27
CA ALA A 235 -6.17 1.83 6.11
C ALA A 235 -7.10 2.97 6.60
N GLY A 236 -6.58 3.98 7.30
CA GLY A 236 -7.34 5.13 7.77
C GLY A 236 -7.90 4.97 9.19
N PHE A 237 -7.28 4.10 9.99
CA PHE A 237 -7.61 3.90 11.41
C PHE A 237 -6.40 4.24 12.27
N PHE A 238 -6.54 5.31 13.05
CA PHE A 238 -5.51 5.76 13.97
C PHE A 238 -5.97 5.50 15.40
N PRO A 239 -5.16 4.81 16.22
CA PRO A 239 -5.41 4.75 17.67
C PRO A 239 -5.51 6.17 18.27
N GLU A 240 -6.36 6.35 19.28
CA GLU A 240 -6.57 7.67 19.90
C GLU A 240 -5.25 8.30 20.37
N GLU A 241 -4.38 7.50 20.97
CA GLU A 241 -3.06 7.92 21.43
C GLU A 241 -2.18 8.43 20.30
N GLU A 242 -2.26 7.82 19.11
CA GLU A 242 -1.51 8.22 17.93
C GLU A 242 -2.13 9.41 17.21
N GLN A 243 -3.44 9.63 17.33
CA GLN A 243 -4.10 10.83 16.79
C GLN A 243 -3.64 12.10 17.53
N THR A 244 -3.55 12.04 18.85
CA THR A 244 -3.00 13.12 19.68
C THR A 244 -1.55 13.38 19.33
N PHE A 245 -0.79 12.31 19.14
CA PHE A 245 0.62 12.36 18.79
C PHE A 245 0.88 13.03 17.44
N ARG A 246 0.05 12.76 16.40
CA ARG A 246 0.18 13.41 15.09
C ARG A 246 -0.17 14.89 15.10
N ALA A 247 -1.04 15.32 16.00
CA ALA A 247 -1.39 16.72 16.17
C ALA A 247 -0.26 17.53 16.85
N ASP A 248 0.56 16.86 17.67
CA ASP A 248 1.60 17.47 18.50
C ASP A 248 3.02 17.20 17.99
N VAL A 249 3.18 16.66 16.75
CA VAL A 249 4.52 16.43 16.18
C VAL A 249 5.18 17.76 15.84
N ASP A 250 5.99 18.26 16.77
CA ASP A 250 6.87 19.43 16.65
C ASP A 250 8.15 19.11 15.85
N GLY A 251 8.04 18.34 14.78
CA GLY A 251 9.17 18.05 13.90
C GLY A 251 8.97 18.67 12.52
N PRO A 252 10.03 19.04 11.82
CA PRO A 252 9.90 19.44 10.43
C PRO A 252 9.33 18.27 9.62
N SER A 253 8.16 18.48 9.01
CA SER A 253 7.57 17.50 8.06
C SER A 253 8.38 17.45 6.75
N ALA A 254 9.29 18.40 6.54
CA ALA A 254 10.18 18.45 5.40
C ALA A 254 11.55 18.98 5.81
N ALA A 255 12.61 18.49 5.15
CA ALA A 255 13.95 19.01 5.34
C ALA A 255 14.09 20.43 4.76
N GLU A 256 15.10 21.16 5.23
CA GLU A 256 15.39 22.52 4.78
C GLU A 256 15.59 22.59 3.24
N GLU A 257 16.29 21.61 2.68
CA GLU A 257 16.54 21.50 1.24
C GLU A 257 15.26 21.33 0.43
N THR A 258 14.32 20.53 0.95
CA THR A 258 13.00 20.33 0.32
C THR A 258 12.20 21.64 0.32
N LEU A 259 12.27 22.41 1.40
CA LEU A 259 11.60 23.71 1.52
C LEU A 259 12.23 24.79 0.64
N ARG A 260 13.50 24.64 0.28
CA ARG A 260 14.23 25.64 -0.54
C ARG A 260 13.56 25.90 -1.88
N GLY A 261 12.96 24.89 -2.49
CA GLY A 261 12.20 25.04 -3.73
C GLY A 261 10.98 25.95 -3.59
N ALA A 262 10.22 25.77 -2.52
CA ALA A 262 9.05 26.61 -2.20
C ALA A 262 9.47 28.06 -1.88
N GLN A 263 10.51 28.26 -1.09
CA GLN A 263 11.08 29.57 -0.78
C GLN A 263 11.54 30.29 -2.05
N LEU A 264 12.25 29.57 -2.95
CA LEU A 264 12.71 30.14 -4.21
C LEU A 264 11.56 30.55 -5.12
N ALA A 265 10.47 29.76 -5.14
CA ALA A 265 9.27 30.11 -5.89
C ALA A 265 8.62 31.38 -5.35
N GLU A 266 8.55 31.52 -4.03
CA GLU A 266 8.04 32.71 -3.35
C GLU A 266 8.93 33.93 -3.63
N GLU A 267 10.25 33.82 -3.41
CA GLU A 267 11.24 34.88 -3.68
C GLU A 267 11.18 35.41 -5.12
N ARG A 268 10.84 34.52 -6.10
CA ARG A 268 10.76 34.85 -7.52
C ARG A 268 9.36 35.20 -7.99
N GLY A 269 8.38 35.19 -7.10
CA GLY A 269 6.98 35.44 -7.44
C GLY A 269 6.38 34.41 -8.41
N TRP A 270 6.87 33.16 -8.38
CA TRP A 270 6.29 32.09 -9.19
C TRP A 270 4.95 31.69 -8.61
N THR A 271 3.92 31.77 -9.43
CA THR A 271 2.57 31.34 -9.08
C THR A 271 2.19 30.13 -9.91
N ALA A 272 1.34 29.29 -9.35
CA ALA A 272 0.73 28.24 -10.14
C ALA A 272 -0.06 28.86 -11.31
N PRO A 273 -0.08 28.24 -12.50
CA PRO A 273 -0.97 28.66 -13.58
C PRO A 273 -2.41 28.74 -13.04
N ALA A 274 -3.14 29.79 -13.44
CA ALA A 274 -4.55 29.86 -13.12
C ALA A 274 -5.23 28.57 -13.64
N MET A 275 -5.97 27.90 -12.78
CA MET A 275 -6.80 26.79 -13.23
C MET A 275 -7.80 27.36 -14.24
N ALA A 276 -7.93 26.71 -15.40
CA ALA A 276 -8.98 27.05 -16.34
C ALA A 276 -10.32 27.04 -15.59
N ASP A 277 -11.10 28.09 -15.79
CA ASP A 277 -12.42 28.23 -15.18
C ASP A 277 -13.18 26.91 -15.34
N GLU A 278 -13.60 26.36 -14.21
CA GLU A 278 -14.44 25.18 -14.06
C GLU A 278 -14.36 24.16 -15.20
N VAL A 279 -13.39 23.25 -15.13
CA VAL A 279 -13.56 21.98 -15.81
C VAL A 279 -14.72 21.29 -15.11
N ALA A 280 -15.93 21.42 -15.68
CA ALA A 280 -17.07 20.67 -15.19
C ALA A 280 -16.69 19.19 -15.22
N LEU A 281 -16.46 18.61 -14.06
CA LEU A 281 -16.27 17.17 -13.95
C LEU A 281 -17.50 16.52 -14.55
N PRO A 282 -17.34 15.54 -15.47
CA PRO A 282 -18.50 14.83 -15.99
C PRO A 282 -19.29 14.28 -14.80
N ALA A 283 -20.61 14.48 -14.84
CA ALA A 283 -21.49 13.96 -13.80
C ALA A 283 -21.18 12.46 -13.64
N LEU A 284 -20.85 12.03 -12.40
CA LEU A 284 -20.73 10.62 -12.10
C LEU A 284 -22.06 9.98 -12.47
N GLU A 285 -22.08 9.17 -13.51
CA GLU A 285 -23.24 8.34 -13.81
C GLU A 285 -23.47 7.46 -12.58
N GLN A 286 -24.50 7.79 -11.81
CA GLN A 286 -25.03 6.87 -10.81
C GLN A 286 -25.52 5.66 -11.58
N LYS A 287 -24.75 4.59 -11.60
CA LYS A 287 -25.28 3.29 -11.97
C LYS A 287 -26.32 2.95 -10.93
N GLU A 288 -27.59 3.16 -11.32
CA GLU A 288 -28.72 2.63 -10.57
C GLU A 288 -28.45 1.15 -10.30
N GLY A 289 -28.67 0.76 -9.06
CA GLY A 289 -28.23 -0.47 -8.46
C GLY A 289 -28.42 -1.72 -9.31
N ARG A 290 -27.41 -2.55 -9.29
CA ARG A 290 -27.54 -3.98 -9.57
C ARG A 290 -27.53 -4.72 -8.25
#